data_8fe0bab145e0efbe65ba3a58499ac60d
#
_entry.id   8fe0bab145e0efbe65ba3a58499ac60d
#
_cell.length_a   1.000
_cell.length_b   1.000
_cell.length_c   1.000
_cell.angle_alpha   90.00
_cell.angle_beta   90.00
_cell.angle_gamma   90.00
#
_symmetry.space_group_name_H-M   'P 1'
#
loop_
_entity.id
_entity.type
_entity.pdbx_description
1 polymer ?
#
loop_
_entity_poly.entity_id
_entity_poly.type
_entity_poly.pdbx_seq_one_letter_code
_entity_poly.pdbx_strand_id
1 'polypeptide(L)'
;WLGWIAVVLLSLYLAVFPAAAAGLAWRWGRPGLATLSCVFAAAWIVTEWLRATLFTGFAWNPLGVMLVDFGTAARFIGTFGLSGVVILTAGAVAGLGVRRWREAAALALPITGMALLAWGTPPAPRAAPDAPLLRVVQPNINQNEKYDPARAARNFEMLAKLTGRPTDQPRLVLWPEAAIPDFLDEEPWARARLAALLGPRDLLMTGGDDLVYDAKGKLVAAHNSLFALDARGTILGRYDKSH
;
A
#
# COMPACT_ATOMS: atom_id res chain seq x y z
N TRP A 1 -19.20 11.33 16.94
CA TRP A 1 -19.36 10.69 18.27
C TRP A 1 -19.90 9.27 18.21
N LEU A 2 -20.28 8.77 17.04
CA LEU A 2 -20.56 7.34 16.80
C LEU A 2 -19.30 6.54 16.40
N GLY A 3 -18.15 7.17 16.30
CA GLY A 3 -16.92 6.55 15.82
C GLY A 3 -16.48 5.30 16.61
N TRP A 4 -16.69 5.28 17.92
CA TRP A 4 -16.37 4.12 18.75
C TRP A 4 -17.22 2.87 18.39
N ILE A 5 -18.48 3.06 18.02
CA ILE A 5 -19.37 1.97 17.56
C ILE A 5 -18.81 1.41 16.25
N ALA A 6 -18.44 2.28 15.31
CA ALA A 6 -17.86 1.87 14.04
C ALA A 6 -16.56 1.05 14.24
N VAL A 7 -15.70 1.48 15.18
CA VAL A 7 -14.47 0.73 15.52
C VAL A 7 -14.79 -0.66 16.05
N VAL A 8 -15.75 -0.78 16.97
CA VAL A 8 -16.16 -2.08 17.53
C VAL A 8 -16.74 -2.99 16.45
N LEU A 9 -17.69 -2.48 15.65
CA LEU A 9 -18.32 -3.26 14.58
C LEU A 9 -17.33 -3.70 13.52
N LEU A 10 -16.42 -2.81 13.10
CA LEU A 10 -15.36 -3.15 12.15
C LEU A 10 -14.42 -4.21 12.74
N SER A 11 -14.04 -4.07 14.01
CA SER A 11 -13.17 -5.05 14.68
C SER A 11 -13.82 -6.43 14.76
N LEU A 12 -15.11 -6.49 15.08
CA LEU A 12 -15.88 -7.74 15.09
C LEU A 12 -15.97 -8.36 13.70
N TYR A 13 -16.27 -7.55 12.68
CA TYR A 13 -16.28 -8.00 11.28
C TYR A 13 -14.92 -8.57 10.87
N LEU A 14 -13.85 -7.85 11.14
CA LEU A 14 -12.50 -8.30 10.78
C LEU A 14 -12.06 -9.55 11.55
N ALA A 15 -12.52 -9.74 12.79
CA ALA A 15 -12.22 -10.92 13.60
C ALA A 15 -12.82 -12.21 13.04
N VAL A 16 -13.87 -12.14 12.21
CA VAL A 16 -14.50 -13.32 11.60
C VAL A 16 -13.49 -14.09 10.74
N PHE A 17 -12.62 -13.41 10.00
CA PHE A 17 -11.68 -14.04 9.07
C PHE A 17 -10.63 -14.91 9.79
N PRO A 18 -9.84 -14.41 10.77
CA PRO A 18 -8.91 -15.25 11.53
C PRO A 18 -9.63 -16.32 12.36
N ALA A 19 -10.84 -16.03 12.88
CA ALA A 19 -11.63 -17.03 13.59
C ALA A 19 -12.06 -18.17 12.68
N ALA A 20 -12.48 -17.88 11.45
CA ALA A 20 -12.79 -18.89 10.45
C ALA A 20 -11.56 -19.74 10.11
N ALA A 21 -10.40 -19.11 9.86
CA ALA A 21 -9.15 -19.83 9.61
C ALA A 21 -8.79 -20.78 10.75
N ALA A 22 -8.87 -20.31 12.01
CA ALA A 22 -8.61 -21.12 13.19
C ALA A 22 -9.62 -22.26 13.35
N GLY A 23 -10.92 -22.00 13.11
CA GLY A 23 -11.99 -23.01 13.16
C GLY A 23 -11.78 -24.11 12.12
N LEU A 24 -11.41 -23.76 10.89
CA LEU A 24 -11.10 -24.72 9.82
C LEU A 24 -9.88 -25.57 10.18
N ALA A 25 -8.82 -24.93 10.69
CA ALA A 25 -7.62 -25.62 11.16
C ALA A 25 -7.95 -26.60 12.32
N TRP A 26 -8.75 -26.16 13.28
CA TRP A 26 -9.20 -27.02 14.38
C TRP A 26 -10.04 -28.21 13.90
N ARG A 27 -10.90 -27.99 12.92
CA ARG A 27 -11.81 -29.04 12.40
C ARG A 27 -11.09 -30.11 11.59
N TRP A 28 -10.09 -29.71 10.79
CA TRP A 28 -9.46 -30.60 9.81
C TRP A 28 -7.96 -30.84 10.04
N GLY A 29 -7.29 -30.04 10.87
CA GLY A 29 -5.86 -30.13 11.14
C GLY A 29 -5.45 -31.06 12.29
N ARG A 30 -6.40 -31.71 12.97
CA ARG A 30 -6.19 -32.48 14.22
C ARG A 30 -5.20 -33.66 14.18
N PRO A 31 -4.95 -34.37 13.03
CA PRO A 31 -4.09 -35.56 13.07
C PRO A 31 -2.63 -35.33 13.50
N GLY A 32 -2.12 -34.09 13.36
CA GLY A 32 -0.73 -33.79 13.68
C GLY A 32 -0.38 -32.33 13.52
N LEU A 33 0.79 -31.93 14.04
CA LEU A 33 1.26 -30.55 13.96
C LEU A 33 1.45 -30.08 12.52
N ALA A 34 2.04 -30.91 11.68
CA ALA A 34 2.25 -30.57 10.26
C ALA A 34 0.90 -30.36 9.54
N THR A 35 -0.06 -31.28 9.72
CA THR A 35 -1.39 -31.14 9.13
C THR A 35 -2.12 -29.91 9.65
N LEU A 36 -2.06 -29.65 10.97
CA LEU A 36 -2.65 -28.45 11.57
C LEU A 36 -2.07 -27.18 10.97
N SER A 37 -0.74 -27.10 10.85
CA SER A 37 -0.04 -25.93 10.30
C SER A 37 -0.36 -25.72 8.82
N CYS A 38 -0.41 -26.79 8.02
CA CYS A 38 -0.76 -26.71 6.59
C CYS A 38 -2.21 -26.27 6.39
N VAL A 39 -3.16 -26.86 7.12
CA VAL A 39 -4.59 -26.50 7.02
C VAL A 39 -4.78 -25.05 7.48
N PHE A 40 -4.10 -24.64 8.57
CA PHE A 40 -4.17 -23.29 9.07
C PHE A 40 -3.59 -22.27 8.07
N ALA A 41 -2.44 -22.56 7.46
CA ALA A 41 -1.83 -21.73 6.44
C ALA A 41 -2.76 -21.57 5.22
N ALA A 42 -3.32 -22.67 4.71
CA ALA A 42 -4.26 -22.65 3.59
C ALA A 42 -5.54 -21.87 3.93
N ALA A 43 -6.13 -22.12 5.08
CA ALA A 43 -7.33 -21.42 5.53
C ALA A 43 -7.06 -19.91 5.74
N TRP A 44 -5.89 -19.56 6.27
CA TRP A 44 -5.50 -18.16 6.45
C TRP A 44 -5.35 -17.45 5.11
N ILE A 45 -4.66 -18.03 4.13
CA ILE A 45 -4.52 -17.47 2.79
C ILE A 45 -5.90 -17.15 2.21
N VAL A 46 -6.83 -18.11 2.28
CA VAL A 46 -8.18 -17.94 1.73
C VAL A 46 -8.95 -16.85 2.48
N THR A 47 -8.96 -16.88 3.81
CA THR A 47 -9.72 -15.92 4.61
C THR A 47 -9.11 -14.51 4.55
N GLU A 48 -7.80 -14.39 4.45
CA GLU A 48 -7.12 -13.09 4.25
C GLU A 48 -7.41 -12.51 2.86
N TRP A 49 -7.44 -13.34 1.81
CA TRP A 49 -7.88 -12.94 0.48
C TRP A 49 -9.36 -12.52 0.48
N LEU A 50 -10.24 -13.29 1.13
CA LEU A 50 -11.66 -12.91 1.28
C LEU A 50 -11.81 -11.57 2.00
N ARG A 51 -11.06 -11.34 3.08
CA ARG A 51 -11.04 -10.05 3.79
C ARG A 51 -10.62 -8.90 2.88
N ALA A 52 -9.68 -9.14 1.98
CA ALA A 52 -9.16 -8.13 1.06
C ALA A 52 -10.12 -7.83 -0.11
N THR A 53 -11.09 -8.71 -0.40
CA THR A 53 -11.94 -8.61 -1.60
C THR A 53 -13.43 -8.48 -1.31
N LEU A 54 -13.94 -9.00 -0.18
CA LEU A 54 -15.35 -8.95 0.15
C LEU A 54 -15.81 -7.51 0.47
N PHE A 55 -16.98 -7.16 0.02
CA PHE A 55 -17.58 -5.81 0.11
C PHE A 55 -16.66 -4.77 -0.54
N THR A 56 -16.18 -3.78 0.22
CA THR A 56 -15.21 -2.78 -0.26
C THR A 56 -13.75 -3.24 -0.12
N GLY A 57 -13.54 -4.41 0.50
CA GLY A 57 -12.22 -4.96 0.80
C GLY A 57 -11.51 -4.28 1.97
N PHE A 58 -10.74 -5.06 2.73
CA PHE A 58 -9.85 -4.56 3.78
C PHE A 58 -8.50 -5.27 3.68
N ALA A 59 -7.65 -4.77 2.78
CA ALA A 59 -6.35 -5.37 2.47
C ALA A 59 -5.20 -4.96 3.42
N TRP A 60 -5.51 -4.20 4.47
CA TRP A 60 -4.50 -3.71 5.43
C TRP A 60 -3.92 -4.83 6.28
N ASN A 61 -2.63 -4.71 6.61
CA ASN A 61 -1.90 -5.59 7.52
C ASN A 61 -1.98 -7.09 7.16
N PRO A 62 -1.67 -7.50 5.92
CA PRO A 62 -1.52 -8.92 5.64
C PRO A 62 -0.34 -9.47 6.45
N LEU A 63 -0.50 -10.70 6.96
CA LEU A 63 0.52 -11.34 7.80
C LEU A 63 1.87 -11.48 7.07
N GLY A 64 1.83 -11.65 5.76
CA GLY A 64 3.01 -11.78 4.89
C GLY A 64 3.95 -10.58 4.88
N VAL A 65 3.50 -9.39 5.35
CA VAL A 65 4.37 -8.20 5.48
C VAL A 65 5.53 -8.44 6.44
N MET A 66 5.41 -9.38 7.38
CA MET A 66 6.51 -9.79 8.26
C MET A 66 7.72 -10.34 7.49
N LEU A 67 7.53 -10.77 6.24
CA LEU A 67 8.56 -11.32 5.37
C LEU A 67 8.93 -10.37 4.20
N VAL A 68 8.76 -9.06 4.39
CA VAL A 68 9.05 -8.05 3.35
C VAL A 68 10.49 -8.11 2.85
N ASP A 69 11.44 -8.45 3.72
CA ASP A 69 12.86 -8.60 3.35
C ASP A 69 13.09 -9.78 2.39
N PHE A 70 12.15 -10.70 2.30
CA PHE A 70 12.12 -11.79 1.33
C PHE A 70 11.24 -11.47 0.10
N GLY A 71 11.08 -10.18 -0.23
CA GLY A 71 10.18 -9.69 -1.29
C GLY A 71 10.38 -10.32 -2.66
N THR A 72 11.58 -10.84 -2.96
CA THR A 72 11.85 -11.61 -4.18
C THR A 72 10.91 -12.82 -4.32
N ALA A 73 10.60 -13.51 -3.23
CA ALA A 73 9.70 -14.66 -3.24
C ALA A 73 8.24 -14.25 -3.44
N ALA A 74 7.85 -13.03 -3.05
CA ALA A 74 6.52 -12.50 -3.29
C ALA A 74 6.14 -12.47 -4.78
N ARG A 75 7.15 -12.41 -5.69
CA ARG A 75 6.95 -12.48 -7.14
C ARG A 75 6.31 -13.80 -7.60
N PHE A 76 6.50 -14.87 -6.84
CA PHE A 76 6.02 -16.22 -7.19
C PHE A 76 4.76 -16.61 -6.44
N ILE A 77 4.63 -16.21 -5.16
CA ILE A 77 3.54 -16.67 -4.28
C ILE A 77 2.60 -15.54 -3.82
N GLY A 78 2.94 -14.30 -4.14
CA GLY A 78 2.17 -13.13 -3.73
C GLY A 78 2.18 -12.88 -2.22
N THR A 79 1.53 -11.79 -1.80
CA THR A 79 1.48 -11.39 -0.40
C THR A 79 0.75 -12.42 0.48
N PHE A 80 -0.34 -12.99 -0.03
CA PHE A 80 -1.11 -13.99 0.72
C PHE A 80 -0.35 -15.32 0.87
N GLY A 81 0.43 -15.71 -0.14
CA GLY A 81 1.33 -16.86 -0.04
C GLY A 81 2.41 -16.66 1.04
N LEU A 82 2.95 -15.43 1.15
CA LEU A 82 3.87 -15.07 2.25
C LEU A 82 3.22 -15.24 3.62
N SER A 83 1.94 -14.87 3.78
CA SER A 83 1.18 -15.10 5.02
C SER A 83 1.13 -16.58 5.39
N GLY A 84 0.92 -17.44 4.39
CA GLY A 84 0.99 -18.90 4.60
C GLY A 84 2.37 -19.37 5.06
N VAL A 85 3.45 -18.83 4.48
CA VAL A 85 4.82 -19.16 4.90
C VAL A 85 5.10 -18.73 6.33
N VAL A 86 4.61 -17.58 6.78
CA VAL A 86 4.71 -17.16 8.21
C VAL A 86 4.09 -18.21 9.12
N ILE A 87 2.88 -18.70 8.80
CA ILE A 87 2.19 -19.70 9.61
C ILE A 87 2.95 -21.02 9.62
N LEU A 88 3.44 -21.48 8.46
CA LEU A 88 4.25 -22.71 8.40
C LEU A 88 5.54 -22.57 9.20
N THR A 89 6.18 -21.41 9.17
CA THR A 89 7.38 -21.10 9.98
C THR A 89 7.06 -21.14 11.47
N ALA A 90 5.93 -20.56 11.89
CA ALA A 90 5.47 -20.64 13.28
C ALA A 90 5.21 -22.09 13.70
N GLY A 91 4.62 -22.91 12.81
CA GLY A 91 4.45 -24.37 13.00
C GLY A 91 5.78 -25.10 13.15
N ALA A 92 6.79 -24.73 12.34
CA ALA A 92 8.15 -25.28 12.46
C ALA A 92 8.76 -24.97 13.83
N VAL A 93 8.69 -23.73 14.28
CA VAL A 93 9.18 -23.30 15.61
C VAL A 93 8.46 -24.07 16.73
N ALA A 94 7.13 -24.18 16.67
CA ALA A 94 6.36 -24.98 17.62
C ALA A 94 6.80 -26.45 17.62
N GLY A 95 7.07 -27.03 16.43
CA GLY A 95 7.57 -28.40 16.29
C GLY A 95 8.92 -28.62 16.97
N LEU A 96 9.82 -27.64 16.88
CA LEU A 96 11.08 -27.68 17.63
C LEU A 96 10.85 -27.70 19.16
N GLY A 97 9.93 -26.85 19.65
CA GLY A 97 9.60 -26.77 21.06
C GLY A 97 9.04 -28.08 21.62
N VAL A 98 8.26 -28.83 20.85
CA VAL A 98 7.69 -30.13 21.26
C VAL A 98 8.48 -31.33 20.74
N ARG A 99 9.69 -31.13 20.25
CA ARG A 99 10.64 -32.17 19.78
C ARG A 99 10.12 -33.02 18.59
N ARG A 100 9.24 -32.45 17.77
CA ARG A 100 8.75 -33.06 16.49
C ARG A 100 9.65 -32.67 15.33
N TRP A 101 10.93 -33.04 15.40
CA TRP A 101 11.99 -32.56 14.49
C TRP A 101 11.69 -32.77 12.99
N ARG A 102 11.09 -33.90 12.64
CA ARG A 102 10.76 -34.21 11.23
C ARG A 102 9.67 -33.31 10.70
N GLU A 103 8.63 -33.06 11.49
CA GLU A 103 7.54 -32.14 11.12
C GLU A 103 8.06 -30.71 11.06
N ALA A 104 8.88 -30.30 12.05
CA ALA A 104 9.50 -28.97 12.07
C ALA A 104 10.36 -28.73 10.82
N ALA A 105 11.20 -29.70 10.43
CA ALA A 105 12.02 -29.61 9.23
C ALA A 105 11.17 -29.47 7.96
N ALA A 106 10.11 -30.28 7.82
CA ALA A 106 9.20 -30.20 6.67
C ALA A 106 8.49 -28.83 6.59
N LEU A 107 8.02 -28.31 7.73
CA LEU A 107 7.34 -27.01 7.80
C LEU A 107 8.29 -25.82 7.54
N ALA A 108 9.61 -26.00 7.80
CA ALA A 108 10.61 -24.98 7.54
C ALA A 108 11.04 -24.89 6.05
N LEU A 109 10.70 -25.89 5.22
CA LEU A 109 11.11 -25.90 3.81
C LEU A 109 10.72 -24.62 3.02
N PRO A 110 9.50 -24.08 3.14
CA PRO A 110 9.14 -22.87 2.40
C PRO A 110 10.00 -21.66 2.77
N ILE A 111 10.23 -21.38 4.06
CA ILE A 111 11.07 -20.24 4.46
C ILE A 111 12.54 -20.45 4.10
N THR A 112 13.04 -21.69 4.18
CA THR A 112 14.38 -22.02 3.74
C THR A 112 14.54 -21.82 2.24
N GLY A 113 13.56 -22.29 1.45
CA GLY A 113 13.53 -22.07 -0.01
C GLY A 113 13.52 -20.58 -0.37
N MET A 114 12.73 -19.77 0.35
CA MET A 114 12.70 -18.33 0.16
C MET A 114 14.05 -17.67 0.49
N ALA A 115 14.69 -18.06 1.58
CA ALA A 115 16.00 -17.55 1.97
C ALA A 115 17.06 -17.88 0.90
N LEU A 116 17.05 -19.11 0.36
CA LEU A 116 17.94 -19.52 -0.72
C LEU A 116 17.67 -18.74 -2.01
N LEU A 117 16.40 -18.52 -2.38
CA LEU A 117 16.03 -17.69 -3.52
C LEU A 117 16.51 -16.24 -3.34
N ALA A 118 16.31 -15.66 -2.16
CA ALA A 118 16.77 -14.31 -1.86
C ALA A 118 18.30 -14.19 -1.95
N TRP A 119 19.02 -15.19 -1.45
CA TRP A 119 20.49 -15.23 -1.55
C TRP A 119 20.98 -15.38 -2.99
N GLY A 120 20.35 -16.26 -3.78
CA GLY A 120 20.72 -16.49 -5.18
C GLY A 120 20.26 -15.42 -6.15
N THR A 121 19.45 -14.45 -5.70
CA THR A 121 18.95 -13.38 -6.57
C THR A 121 20.01 -12.28 -6.68
N PRO A 122 20.47 -11.95 -7.89
CA PRO A 122 21.40 -10.82 -8.06
C PRO A 122 20.72 -9.53 -7.59
N PRO A 123 21.50 -8.57 -7.07
CA PRO A 123 20.99 -7.26 -6.73
C PRO A 123 20.30 -6.62 -7.94
N ALA A 124 19.29 -5.80 -7.68
CA ALA A 124 18.61 -5.10 -8.76
C ALA A 124 19.62 -4.38 -9.67
N PRO A 125 19.45 -4.43 -10.99
CA PRO A 125 20.33 -3.70 -11.89
C PRO A 125 20.37 -2.23 -11.49
N ARG A 126 21.53 -1.62 -11.55
CA ARG A 126 21.66 -0.17 -11.33
C ARG A 126 20.81 0.55 -12.35
N ALA A 127 20.15 1.62 -11.92
CA ALA A 127 19.44 2.49 -12.84
C ALA A 127 20.38 3.00 -13.92
N ALA A 128 19.87 3.14 -15.16
CA ALA A 128 20.64 3.75 -16.23
C ALA A 128 21.06 5.17 -15.81
N PRO A 129 22.22 5.68 -16.27
CA PRO A 129 22.71 7.01 -15.89
C PRO A 129 21.74 8.14 -16.23
N ASP A 130 20.89 7.95 -17.23
CA ASP A 130 19.89 8.87 -17.74
C ASP A 130 18.46 8.59 -17.21
N ALA A 131 18.31 7.57 -16.37
CA ALA A 131 17.00 7.25 -15.78
C ALA A 131 16.52 8.42 -14.93
N PRO A 132 15.22 8.76 -14.98
CA PRO A 132 14.67 9.83 -14.16
C PRO A 132 14.78 9.50 -12.67
N LEU A 133 15.07 10.51 -11.84
CA LEU A 133 15.04 10.37 -10.39
C LEU A 133 13.61 10.25 -9.89
N LEU A 134 13.31 9.22 -9.13
CA LEU A 134 12.03 9.11 -8.43
C LEU A 134 12.09 9.88 -7.11
N ARG A 135 11.29 10.95 -6.99
CA ARG A 135 11.18 11.75 -5.77
C ARG A 135 9.83 11.51 -5.11
N VAL A 136 9.77 10.59 -4.18
CA VAL A 136 8.57 10.36 -3.36
C VAL A 136 8.56 11.35 -2.20
N VAL A 137 7.49 12.13 -2.08
CA VAL A 137 7.32 13.17 -1.06
C VAL A 137 6.37 12.66 0.02
N GLN A 138 6.88 12.48 1.23
CA GLN A 138 6.14 12.04 2.41
C GLN A 138 6.12 13.16 3.46
N PRO A 139 5.10 14.03 3.47
CA PRO A 139 5.04 15.19 4.36
C PRO A 139 4.65 14.85 5.81
N ASN A 140 4.05 13.67 6.03
CA ASN A 140 3.54 13.24 7.34
C ASN A 140 2.57 14.26 7.97
N ILE A 141 1.66 14.80 7.14
CA ILE A 141 0.61 15.73 7.60
C ILE A 141 -0.48 14.92 8.28
N ASN A 142 -0.89 15.34 9.48
CA ASN A 142 -1.96 14.69 10.23
C ASN A 142 -3.29 14.83 9.46
N GLN A 143 -4.11 13.79 9.48
CA GLN A 143 -5.42 13.77 8.80
C GLN A 143 -6.34 14.92 9.23
N ASN A 144 -6.30 15.31 10.51
CA ASN A 144 -7.09 16.45 11.02
C ASN A 144 -6.58 17.82 10.54
N GLU A 145 -5.32 17.89 10.09
CA GLU A 145 -4.71 19.12 9.59
C GLU A 145 -4.75 19.24 8.07
N LYS A 146 -4.99 18.12 7.38
CA LYS A 146 -4.95 18.02 5.93
C LYS A 146 -6.03 18.90 5.26
N TYR A 147 -7.21 18.95 5.85
CA TYR A 147 -8.36 19.67 5.32
C TYR A 147 -8.64 20.98 6.04
N ASP A 148 -7.74 21.44 6.92
CA ASP A 148 -7.85 22.70 7.62
C ASP A 148 -7.36 23.85 6.71
N PRO A 149 -8.23 24.78 6.25
CA PRO A 149 -7.84 25.88 5.39
C PRO A 149 -6.77 26.78 6.03
N ALA A 150 -6.75 26.91 7.36
CA ALA A 150 -5.76 27.71 8.07
C ALA A 150 -4.35 27.12 7.99
N ARG A 151 -4.24 25.84 7.66
CA ARG A 151 -2.98 25.09 7.53
C ARG A 151 -2.55 24.83 6.09
N ALA A 152 -3.40 25.14 5.11
CA ALA A 152 -3.15 24.86 3.70
C ALA A 152 -1.81 25.43 3.20
N ALA A 153 -1.50 26.68 3.53
CA ALA A 153 -0.22 27.31 3.16
C ALA A 153 0.98 26.57 3.76
N ARG A 154 0.95 26.28 5.06
CA ARG A 154 2.01 25.52 5.75
C ARG A 154 2.19 24.12 5.18
N ASN A 155 1.09 23.42 4.88
CA ASN A 155 1.11 22.10 4.31
C ASN A 155 1.75 22.10 2.92
N PHE A 156 1.40 23.10 2.10
CA PHE A 156 2.04 23.31 0.79
C PHE A 156 3.53 23.59 0.92
N GLU A 157 3.96 24.48 1.82
CA GLU A 157 5.38 24.79 2.06
C GLU A 157 6.17 23.54 2.46
N MET A 158 5.57 22.66 3.27
CA MET A 158 6.19 21.38 3.64
C MET A 158 6.37 20.47 2.43
N LEU A 159 5.34 20.32 1.59
CA LEU A 159 5.42 19.56 0.34
C LEU A 159 6.48 20.15 -0.61
N ALA A 160 6.49 21.47 -0.79
CA ALA A 160 7.46 22.18 -1.62
C ALA A 160 8.90 21.98 -1.11
N LYS A 161 9.12 22.11 0.20
CA LYS A 161 10.43 21.87 0.83
C LYS A 161 10.93 20.45 0.60
N LEU A 162 10.05 19.45 0.76
CA LEU A 162 10.38 18.03 0.56
C LEU A 162 10.56 17.68 -0.92
N THR A 163 9.92 18.39 -1.83
CA THR A 163 10.15 18.26 -3.27
C THR A 163 11.60 18.60 -3.63
N GLY A 164 12.19 19.56 -2.93
CA GLY A 164 13.57 19.98 -3.14
C GLY A 164 13.75 20.77 -4.45
N ARG A 165 14.97 21.23 -4.68
CA ARG A 165 15.29 22.01 -5.89
C ARG A 165 15.37 21.09 -7.11
N PRO A 166 15.04 21.61 -8.31
CA PRO A 166 15.32 20.93 -9.57
C PRO A 166 16.79 20.57 -9.71
N THR A 167 17.07 19.50 -10.44
CA THR A 167 18.42 19.03 -10.77
C THR A 167 18.58 18.95 -12.29
N ASP A 168 19.81 18.72 -12.76
CA ASP A 168 20.06 18.48 -14.19
C ASP A 168 19.45 17.16 -14.68
N GLN A 169 19.23 16.21 -13.78
CA GLN A 169 18.58 14.95 -14.09
C GLN A 169 17.06 15.10 -13.99
N PRO A 170 16.27 14.58 -14.96
CA PRO A 170 14.82 14.60 -14.90
C PRO A 170 14.29 13.92 -13.63
N ARG A 171 13.24 14.46 -13.05
CA ARG A 171 12.61 13.86 -11.85
C ARG A 171 11.15 13.50 -12.15
N LEU A 172 10.72 12.34 -11.64
CA LEU A 172 9.33 12.03 -11.40
C LEU A 172 9.02 12.31 -9.92
N VAL A 173 8.32 13.40 -9.66
CA VAL A 173 7.94 13.81 -8.31
C VAL A 173 6.57 13.26 -8.00
N LEU A 174 6.44 12.52 -6.90
CA LEU A 174 5.19 11.92 -6.45
C LEU A 174 4.75 12.58 -5.15
N TRP A 175 3.62 13.27 -5.18
CA TRP A 175 2.94 13.81 -4.01
C TRP A 175 1.81 12.88 -3.56
N PRO A 176 1.41 12.91 -2.27
CA PRO A 176 0.39 12.02 -1.75
C PRO A 176 -1.02 12.31 -2.28
N GLU A 177 -1.95 11.41 -1.97
CA GLU A 177 -3.38 11.56 -2.23
C GLU A 177 -3.93 12.83 -1.54
N ALA A 178 -4.79 13.58 -2.25
CA ALA A 178 -5.37 14.84 -1.79
C ALA A 178 -4.32 15.77 -1.14
N ALA A 179 -3.20 15.97 -1.86
CA ALA A 179 -2.06 16.73 -1.36
C ALA A 179 -2.31 18.22 -1.27
N ILE A 180 -3.22 18.73 -2.10
CA ILE A 180 -3.57 20.13 -2.23
C ILE A 180 -5.09 20.32 -2.15
N PRO A 181 -5.56 21.43 -1.58
CA PRO A 181 -6.98 21.76 -1.54
C PRO A 181 -7.47 22.46 -2.82
N ASP A 182 -6.55 22.85 -3.69
CA ASP A 182 -6.84 23.65 -4.89
C ASP A 182 -7.39 22.76 -6.02
N PHE A 183 -8.29 23.32 -6.85
CA PHE A 183 -8.89 22.62 -7.99
C PHE A 183 -8.06 22.84 -9.25
N LEU A 184 -7.21 21.88 -9.57
CA LEU A 184 -6.19 22.05 -10.63
C LEU A 184 -6.77 22.28 -12.03
N ASP A 185 -7.93 21.72 -12.35
CA ASP A 185 -8.57 21.95 -13.65
C ASP A 185 -9.07 23.38 -13.79
N GLU A 186 -9.52 24.00 -12.71
CA GLU A 186 -10.16 25.32 -12.72
C GLU A 186 -9.21 26.47 -12.37
N GLU A 187 -8.11 26.18 -11.65
CA GLU A 187 -7.24 27.20 -11.06
C GLU A 187 -5.83 27.23 -11.69
N PRO A 188 -5.63 28.03 -12.76
CA PRO A 188 -4.31 28.15 -13.41
C PRO A 188 -3.20 28.62 -12.47
N TRP A 189 -3.54 29.45 -11.47
CA TRP A 189 -2.59 29.95 -10.49
C TRP A 189 -2.04 28.82 -9.58
N ALA A 190 -2.89 27.85 -9.24
CA ALA A 190 -2.48 26.68 -8.45
C ALA A 190 -1.49 25.82 -9.26
N ARG A 191 -1.79 25.60 -10.56
CA ARG A 191 -0.86 24.89 -11.47
C ARG A 191 0.47 25.63 -11.62
N ALA A 192 0.44 26.96 -11.76
CA ALA A 192 1.66 27.77 -11.86
C ALA A 192 2.51 27.66 -10.59
N ARG A 193 1.89 27.63 -9.42
CA ARG A 193 2.56 27.45 -8.12
C ARG A 193 3.25 26.10 -8.02
N LEU A 194 2.62 25.04 -8.53
CA LEU A 194 3.22 23.70 -8.60
C LEU A 194 4.37 23.66 -9.62
N ALA A 195 4.17 24.23 -10.79
CA ALA A 195 5.17 24.28 -11.85
C ALA A 195 6.46 24.98 -11.41
N ALA A 196 6.35 26.01 -10.57
CA ALA A 196 7.52 26.72 -10.02
C ALA A 196 8.46 25.83 -9.17
N LEU A 197 8.02 24.64 -8.76
CA LEU A 197 8.84 23.67 -8.01
C LEU A 197 9.60 22.70 -8.95
N LEU A 198 9.31 22.74 -10.24
CA LEU A 198 9.75 21.75 -11.22
C LEU A 198 10.85 22.29 -12.12
N GLY A 199 11.80 21.44 -12.46
CA GLY A 199 12.74 21.70 -13.55
C GLY A 199 12.12 21.39 -14.92
N PRO A 200 12.74 21.85 -16.01
CA PRO A 200 12.15 21.77 -17.36
C PRO A 200 11.79 20.37 -17.85
N ARG A 201 12.41 19.34 -17.27
CA ARG A 201 12.20 17.92 -17.62
C ARG A 201 11.53 17.12 -16.50
N ASP A 202 11.08 17.80 -15.44
CA ASP A 202 10.39 17.15 -14.32
C ASP A 202 8.91 16.91 -14.66
N LEU A 203 8.37 15.85 -14.06
CA LEU A 203 6.94 15.58 -14.02
C LEU A 203 6.51 15.49 -12.56
N LEU A 204 5.36 16.09 -12.26
CA LEU A 204 4.71 15.97 -10.94
C LEU A 204 3.44 15.14 -11.08
N MET A 205 3.32 14.11 -10.25
CA MET A 205 2.06 13.42 -10.01
C MET A 205 1.55 13.80 -8.62
N THR A 206 0.35 14.36 -8.55
CA THR A 206 -0.25 14.84 -7.30
C THR A 206 -1.72 14.44 -7.20
N GLY A 207 -2.16 14.06 -6.01
CA GLY A 207 -3.59 13.90 -5.70
C GLY A 207 -4.25 15.25 -5.46
N GLY A 208 -5.48 15.38 -5.92
CA GLY A 208 -6.35 16.53 -5.73
C GLY A 208 -7.79 16.19 -6.08
N ASP A 209 -8.69 17.12 -5.87
CA ASP A 209 -10.10 16.95 -6.19
C ASP A 209 -10.43 17.58 -7.56
N ASP A 210 -11.27 16.89 -8.34
CA ASP A 210 -11.88 17.38 -9.57
C ASP A 210 -13.37 17.60 -9.37
N LEU A 211 -13.88 18.76 -9.79
CA LEU A 211 -15.28 19.13 -9.62
C LEU A 211 -16.09 18.80 -10.88
N VAL A 212 -17.23 18.14 -10.68
CA VAL A 212 -18.13 17.77 -11.77
C VAL A 212 -19.39 18.61 -11.72
N TYR A 213 -19.68 19.29 -12.83
CA TYR A 213 -20.87 20.14 -12.94
C TYR A 213 -21.88 19.55 -13.93
N ASP A 214 -23.15 19.79 -13.67
CA ASP A 214 -24.23 19.46 -14.61
C ASP A 214 -24.29 20.49 -15.77
N ALA A 215 -25.16 20.22 -16.74
CA ALA A 215 -25.36 21.11 -17.88
C ALA A 215 -25.86 22.53 -17.50
N LYS A 216 -26.27 22.76 -16.28
CA LYS A 216 -26.73 24.04 -15.72
C LYS A 216 -25.64 24.74 -14.89
N GLY A 217 -24.43 24.18 -14.83
CA GLY A 217 -23.32 24.72 -14.05
C GLY A 217 -23.43 24.47 -12.54
N LYS A 218 -24.32 23.56 -12.09
CA LYS A 218 -24.44 23.19 -10.67
C LYS A 218 -23.48 22.07 -10.37
N LEU A 219 -22.70 22.20 -9.29
CA LEU A 219 -21.84 21.15 -8.76
C LEU A 219 -22.68 19.92 -8.38
N VAL A 220 -22.38 18.75 -8.94
CA VAL A 220 -23.10 17.49 -8.75
C VAL A 220 -22.25 16.40 -8.13
N ALA A 221 -20.91 16.45 -8.31
CA ALA A 221 -19.98 15.49 -7.73
C ALA A 221 -18.57 16.10 -7.61
N ALA A 222 -17.70 15.41 -6.89
CA ALA A 222 -16.27 15.61 -6.90
C ALA A 222 -15.58 14.25 -7.02
N HIS A 223 -14.51 14.18 -7.81
CA HIS A 223 -13.69 12.99 -7.93
C HIS A 223 -12.39 13.17 -7.15
N ASN A 224 -11.97 12.15 -6.44
CA ASN A 224 -10.60 12.06 -5.93
C ASN A 224 -9.71 11.65 -7.11
N SER A 225 -8.85 12.56 -7.56
CA SER A 225 -8.13 12.43 -8.82
C SER A 225 -6.62 12.47 -8.63
N LEU A 226 -5.92 11.81 -9.54
CA LEU A 226 -4.48 11.90 -9.71
C LEU A 226 -4.19 12.72 -10.96
N PHE A 227 -3.45 13.81 -10.80
CA PHE A 227 -3.04 14.69 -11.88
C PHE A 227 -1.57 14.50 -12.22
N ALA A 228 -1.23 14.54 -13.50
CA ALA A 228 0.14 14.60 -13.99
C ALA A 228 0.39 15.97 -14.62
N LEU A 229 1.35 16.73 -14.09
CA LEU A 229 1.70 18.08 -14.54
C LEU A 229 3.15 18.16 -15.02
N ASP A 230 3.37 18.99 -16.05
CA ASP A 230 4.71 19.39 -16.50
C ASP A 230 5.19 20.67 -15.79
N ALA A 231 6.44 21.06 -16.08
CA ALA A 231 7.05 22.28 -15.53
C ALA A 231 6.43 23.59 -16.06
N ARG A 232 5.48 23.54 -17.00
CA ARG A 232 4.70 24.69 -17.46
C ARG A 232 3.34 24.79 -16.77
N GLY A 233 3.02 23.83 -15.90
CA GLY A 233 1.71 23.72 -15.26
C GLY A 233 0.64 23.17 -16.17
N THR A 234 1.04 22.51 -17.27
CA THR A 234 0.10 21.83 -18.17
C THR A 234 -0.29 20.49 -17.53
N ILE A 235 -1.59 20.22 -17.44
CA ILE A 235 -2.10 18.90 -17.07
C ILE A 235 -1.91 17.98 -18.29
N LEU A 236 -0.99 17.02 -18.17
CA LEU A 236 -0.69 16.02 -19.19
C LEU A 236 -1.63 14.82 -19.15
N GLY A 237 -2.24 14.59 -18.00
CA GLY A 237 -3.17 13.50 -17.78
C GLY A 237 -3.84 13.58 -16.41
N ARG A 238 -5.03 12.99 -16.34
CA ARG A 238 -5.81 12.84 -15.10
C ARG A 238 -6.37 11.43 -15.02
N TYR A 239 -6.42 10.89 -13.83
CA TYR A 239 -7.09 9.64 -13.50
C TYR A 239 -8.03 9.86 -12.33
N ASP A 240 -9.30 9.59 -12.51
CA ASP A 240 -10.32 9.70 -11.48
C ASP A 240 -10.49 8.35 -10.79
N LYS A 241 -10.46 8.34 -9.46
CA LYS A 241 -10.61 7.13 -8.67
C LYS A 241 -12.02 6.56 -8.88
N SER A 242 -12.11 5.30 -9.28
CA SER A 242 -13.36 4.66 -9.67
C SER A 242 -14.14 4.05 -8.49
N HIS A 243 -13.57 4.06 -7.26
CA HIS A 243 -14.17 3.46 -6.05
C HIS A 243 -13.94 4.37 -4.84
#